data_7dec2f82cc21d831a5f507952a59344d
#
_entry.id   7dec2f82cc21d831a5f507952a59344d
#
_cell.length_a   1.000
_cell.length_b   1.000
_cell.length_c   1.000
_cell.angle_alpha   90.00
_cell.angle_beta   90.00
_cell.angle_gamma   90.00
#
_symmetry.space_group_name_H-M   'P 1'
#
loop_
_entity.id
_entity.type
_entity.pdbx_description
1 polymer ?
#
loop_
_entity_poly.entity_id
_entity_poly.type
_entity_poly.pdbx_seq_one_letter_code
_entity_poly.pdbx_strand_id
1 'polypeptide(L)'
;IATVSLTDGGPMMDAPGVHIHVLHVDEEHRNRRVGTALLAEVTRWAGSLGSDQVVVDVPPASRDVARWYAGWGFGPYLNRRVGTTSGIRRRLGMRGPVDLTNGRGRLAAATAMGRAAGR
;
A
#
# COMPACT_ATOMS: atom_id res chain seq x y z
N ILE A 1 -11.48 13.63 -7.75
CA ILE A 1 -10.29 14.05 -6.98
C ILE A 1 -9.26 12.92 -6.99
N ALA A 2 -8.05 13.25 -7.30
CA ALA A 2 -6.93 12.33 -7.19
C ALA A 2 -5.81 12.96 -6.36
N THR A 3 -5.31 12.21 -5.40
CA THR A 3 -4.15 12.62 -4.60
C THR A 3 -3.01 11.66 -4.89
N VAL A 4 -1.89 12.20 -5.36
CA VAL A 4 -0.76 11.41 -5.80
C VAL A 4 0.54 11.94 -5.18
N SER A 5 1.53 11.08 -5.09
CA SER A 5 2.88 11.49 -4.73
C SER A 5 3.91 10.64 -5.47
N LEU A 6 5.10 11.19 -5.64
CA LEU A 6 6.23 10.45 -6.18
C LEU A 6 7.02 9.84 -5.02
N THR A 7 7.43 8.58 -5.18
CA THR A 7 8.34 7.93 -4.25
C THR A 7 9.41 7.17 -5.01
N ASP A 8 10.61 7.12 -4.44
CA ASP A 8 11.76 6.39 -5.00
C ASP A 8 11.86 4.95 -4.47
N GLY A 9 10.83 4.49 -3.75
CA GLY A 9 10.86 3.21 -3.07
C GLY A 9 11.57 3.33 -1.72
N GLY A 10 10.88 3.10 -0.65
CA GLY A 10 11.45 3.19 0.68
C GLY A 10 12.17 1.92 1.12
N PRO A 11 12.80 1.95 2.31
CA PRO A 11 13.47 0.78 2.89
C PRO A 11 12.51 -0.38 3.19
N MET A 12 11.21 -0.14 3.15
CA MET A 12 10.16 -1.16 3.34
C MET A 12 9.73 -1.79 2.02
N MET A 13 10.51 -1.65 0.97
CA MET A 13 10.29 -2.26 -0.34
C MET A 13 9.02 -1.77 -1.05
N ASP A 14 8.63 -0.53 -0.82
CA ASP A 14 7.58 0.08 -1.63
C ASP A 14 8.05 0.21 -3.07
N ALA A 15 7.15 -0.01 -4.01
CA ALA A 15 7.48 0.14 -5.43
C ALA A 15 7.84 1.60 -5.72
N PRO A 16 8.97 1.85 -6.43
CA PRO A 16 9.27 3.21 -6.86
C PRO A 16 8.27 3.65 -7.93
N GLY A 17 7.92 4.90 -7.91
CA GLY A 17 7.01 5.45 -8.90
C GLY A 17 6.06 6.48 -8.35
N VAL A 18 5.07 6.83 -9.17
CA VAL A 18 3.99 7.71 -8.75
C VAL A 18 2.93 6.88 -8.05
N HIS A 19 2.65 7.21 -6.80
CA HIS A 19 1.66 6.53 -5.98
C HIS A 19 0.35 7.30 -5.98
N ILE A 20 -0.71 6.64 -6.34
CA ILE A 20 -2.07 7.16 -6.23
C ILE A 20 -2.57 6.82 -4.82
N HIS A 21 -2.71 7.82 -3.98
CA HIS A 21 -3.24 7.65 -2.62
C HIS A 21 -4.76 7.64 -2.60
N VAL A 22 -5.37 8.52 -3.37
CA VAL A 22 -6.82 8.64 -3.49
C VAL A 22 -7.16 8.91 -4.93
N LEU A 23 -8.05 8.11 -5.48
CA LEU A 23 -8.72 8.41 -6.74
C LEU A 23 -10.20 8.17 -6.50
N HIS A 24 -10.95 9.26 -6.41
CA HIS A 24 -12.37 9.24 -6.08
C HIS A 24 -13.16 10.04 -7.10
N VAL A 25 -14.24 9.44 -7.55
CA VAL A 25 -15.22 10.11 -8.43
C VAL A 25 -16.55 10.16 -7.67
N ASP A 26 -17.11 11.34 -7.53
CA ASP A 26 -18.41 11.52 -6.92
C ASP A 26 -19.46 10.72 -7.66
N GLU A 27 -20.43 10.18 -6.93
CA GLU A 27 -21.45 9.30 -7.49
C GLU A 27 -22.21 9.97 -8.63
N GLU A 28 -22.42 11.27 -8.57
CA GLU A 28 -23.08 12.07 -9.63
C GLU A 28 -22.31 12.07 -10.94
N HIS A 29 -20.99 11.88 -10.88
CA HIS A 29 -20.10 11.94 -12.04
C HIS A 29 -19.59 10.58 -12.48
N ARG A 30 -20.04 9.50 -11.87
CA ARG A 30 -19.67 8.14 -12.25
C ARG A 30 -20.26 7.82 -13.62
N ASN A 31 -19.62 6.90 -14.34
CA ASN A 31 -20.00 6.49 -15.69
C ASN A 31 -19.82 7.58 -16.76
N ARG A 32 -19.13 8.68 -16.44
CA ARG A 32 -18.78 9.75 -17.38
C ARG A 32 -17.30 9.77 -17.74
N ARG A 33 -16.59 8.68 -17.47
CA ARG A 33 -15.15 8.54 -17.72
C ARG A 33 -14.27 9.54 -16.98
N VAL A 34 -14.77 10.08 -15.87
CA VAL A 34 -13.97 11.00 -15.03
C VAL A 34 -12.78 10.28 -14.42
N GLY A 35 -12.97 9.06 -13.92
CA GLY A 35 -11.88 8.24 -13.40
C GLY A 35 -10.79 7.98 -14.42
N THR A 36 -11.19 7.68 -15.66
CA THR A 36 -10.25 7.49 -16.76
C THR A 36 -9.47 8.76 -17.06
N ALA A 37 -10.14 9.91 -17.04
CA ALA A 37 -9.49 11.20 -17.28
C ALA A 37 -8.49 11.52 -16.16
N LEU A 38 -8.84 11.25 -14.89
CA LEU A 38 -7.94 11.42 -13.75
C LEU A 38 -6.72 10.52 -13.87
N LEU A 39 -6.92 9.27 -14.22
CA LEU A 39 -5.81 8.32 -14.41
C LEU A 39 -4.91 8.76 -15.56
N ALA A 40 -5.48 9.28 -16.66
CA ALA A 40 -4.70 9.81 -17.78
C ALA A 40 -3.82 10.98 -17.33
N GLU A 41 -4.35 11.90 -16.52
CA GLU A 41 -3.57 13.01 -15.98
C GLU A 41 -2.43 12.55 -15.07
N VAL A 42 -2.70 11.59 -14.19
CA VAL A 42 -1.68 11.00 -13.33
C VAL A 42 -0.57 10.36 -14.18
N THR A 43 -0.95 9.65 -15.22
CA THR A 43 -0.01 8.97 -16.11
C THR A 43 0.87 9.98 -16.88
N ARG A 44 0.29 11.09 -17.35
CA ARG A 44 1.07 12.16 -17.99
C ARG A 44 2.05 12.77 -17.01
N TRP A 45 1.61 13.02 -15.79
CA TRP A 45 2.48 13.57 -14.77
C TRP A 45 3.64 12.63 -14.46
N ALA A 46 3.35 11.33 -14.32
CA ALA A 46 4.39 10.32 -14.11
C ALA A 46 5.41 10.33 -15.25
N GLY A 47 4.94 10.39 -16.49
CA GLY A 47 5.82 10.49 -17.65
C GLY A 47 6.68 11.76 -17.63
N SER A 48 6.12 12.90 -17.22
CA SER A 48 6.85 14.16 -17.14
C SER A 48 7.95 14.14 -16.08
N LEU A 49 7.80 13.31 -15.04
CA LEU A 49 8.80 13.12 -13.98
C LEU A 49 9.81 12.02 -14.30
N GLY A 50 9.70 11.38 -15.47
CA GLY A 50 10.55 10.25 -15.81
C GLY A 50 10.27 8.99 -15.00
N SER A 51 9.07 8.88 -14.41
CA SER A 51 8.68 7.71 -13.64
C SER A 51 8.16 6.61 -14.55
N ASP A 52 8.70 5.41 -14.40
CA ASP A 52 8.30 4.25 -15.21
C ASP A 52 7.08 3.52 -14.64
N GLN A 53 6.67 3.84 -13.42
CA GLN A 53 5.62 3.12 -12.74
C GLN A 53 4.60 4.05 -12.10
N VAL A 54 3.36 3.58 -12.13
CA VAL A 54 2.26 4.15 -11.34
C VAL A 54 1.78 3.06 -10.41
N VAL A 55 1.67 3.37 -9.14
CA VAL A 55 1.32 2.41 -8.07
C VAL A 55 0.01 2.82 -7.44
N VAL A 56 -0.85 1.87 -7.19
CA VAL A 56 -2.10 2.08 -6.49
C VAL A 56 -2.31 0.97 -5.47
N ASP A 57 -2.86 1.33 -4.31
CA ASP A 57 -3.27 0.36 -3.30
C ASP A 57 -4.76 0.08 -3.46
N VAL A 58 -5.10 -1.18 -3.60
CA VAL A 58 -6.48 -1.63 -3.77
C VAL A 58 -6.84 -2.54 -2.61
N PRO A 59 -7.88 -2.20 -1.82
CA PRO A 59 -8.32 -3.09 -0.74
C PRO A 59 -8.76 -4.46 -1.30
N PRO A 60 -8.44 -5.57 -0.63
CA PRO A 60 -8.76 -6.92 -1.13
C PRO A 60 -10.26 -7.15 -1.37
N ALA A 61 -11.12 -6.48 -0.60
CA ALA A 61 -12.57 -6.61 -0.73
C ALA A 61 -13.15 -5.85 -1.94
N SER A 62 -12.36 -5.00 -2.57
CA SER A 62 -12.82 -4.12 -3.67
C SER A 62 -12.55 -4.77 -5.03
N ARG A 63 -13.26 -5.85 -5.34
CA ARG A 63 -13.05 -6.60 -6.59
C ARG A 63 -13.32 -5.77 -7.85
N ASP A 64 -14.34 -4.93 -7.82
CA ASP A 64 -14.68 -4.08 -8.96
C ASP A 64 -13.60 -3.04 -9.22
N VAL A 65 -13.06 -2.45 -8.17
CA VAL A 65 -11.96 -1.50 -8.26
C VAL A 65 -10.70 -2.19 -8.80
N ALA A 66 -10.37 -3.37 -8.27
CA ALA A 66 -9.24 -4.15 -8.74
C ALA A 66 -9.38 -4.49 -10.23
N ARG A 67 -10.56 -4.89 -10.67
CA ARG A 67 -10.85 -5.22 -12.06
C ARG A 67 -10.69 -3.99 -12.95
N TRP A 68 -11.17 -2.84 -12.49
CA TRP A 68 -11.04 -1.59 -13.25
C TRP A 68 -9.57 -1.24 -13.48
N TYR A 69 -8.74 -1.31 -12.43
CA TYR A 69 -7.31 -1.07 -12.56
C TYR A 69 -6.63 -2.13 -13.43
N ALA A 70 -7.01 -3.40 -13.29
CA ALA A 70 -6.45 -4.47 -14.11
C ALA A 70 -6.70 -4.23 -15.60
N GLY A 71 -7.85 -3.67 -15.94
CA GLY A 71 -8.16 -3.30 -17.32
C GLY A 71 -7.22 -2.25 -17.90
N TRP A 72 -6.55 -1.46 -17.07
CA TRP A 72 -5.56 -0.46 -17.47
C TRP A 72 -4.13 -0.95 -17.34
N GLY A 73 -3.91 -2.22 -17.06
CA GLY A 73 -2.58 -2.81 -17.02
C GLY A 73 -1.94 -2.89 -15.63
N PHE A 74 -2.70 -2.60 -14.57
CA PHE A 74 -2.18 -2.74 -13.22
C PHE A 74 -2.22 -4.21 -12.80
N GLY A 75 -1.06 -4.77 -12.47
CA GLY A 75 -0.92 -6.11 -11.96
C GLY A 75 -0.50 -6.13 -10.49
N PRO A 76 -0.57 -7.30 -9.85
CA PRO A 76 -0.13 -7.43 -8.47
C PRO A 76 1.38 -7.21 -8.36
N TYR A 77 1.80 -6.48 -7.33
CA TYR A 77 3.21 -6.23 -7.06
C TYR A 77 3.69 -6.90 -5.79
N LEU A 78 2.94 -6.71 -4.69
CA LEU A 78 3.27 -7.36 -3.45
C LEU A 78 1.99 -7.63 -2.64
N ASN A 79 2.07 -8.61 -1.75
CA ASN A 79 0.95 -8.99 -0.90
C ASN A 79 1.25 -8.53 0.52
N ARG A 80 0.81 -7.32 0.87
CA ARG A 80 0.97 -6.79 2.22
C ARG A 80 -0.13 -7.32 3.11
N ARG A 81 0.26 -7.96 4.21
CA ARG A 81 -0.68 -8.50 5.18
C ARG A 81 -0.52 -7.80 6.52
N VAL A 82 -1.62 -7.61 7.22
CA VAL A 82 -1.64 -6.92 8.50
C VAL A 82 -2.31 -7.82 9.53
N GLY A 83 -1.66 -7.98 10.68
CA GLY A 83 -2.22 -8.67 11.82
C GLY A 83 -2.23 -7.74 13.03
N THR A 84 -3.23 -7.89 13.91
CA THR A 84 -3.21 -7.15 15.17
C THR A 84 -2.24 -7.81 16.14
N THR A 85 -1.54 -6.99 16.91
CA THR A 85 -0.60 -7.50 17.91
C THR A 85 -1.29 -8.45 18.88
N SER A 86 -2.49 -8.11 19.33
CA SER A 86 -3.25 -8.96 20.25
C SER A 86 -3.67 -10.29 19.62
N GLY A 87 -4.07 -10.26 18.34
CA GLY A 87 -4.45 -11.47 17.60
C GLY A 87 -3.26 -12.40 17.38
N ILE A 88 -2.13 -11.84 17.01
CA ILE A 88 -0.89 -12.62 16.83
C ILE A 88 -0.44 -13.25 18.15
N ARG A 89 -0.42 -12.46 19.24
CA ARG A 89 -0.06 -12.94 20.57
C ARG A 89 -0.95 -14.11 21.02
N ARG A 90 -2.25 -13.96 20.82
CA ARG A 90 -3.22 -15.00 21.21
C ARG A 90 -2.95 -16.30 20.46
N ARG A 91 -2.68 -16.23 19.16
CA ARG A 91 -2.41 -17.42 18.34
C ARG A 91 -1.07 -18.06 18.66
N LEU A 92 -0.10 -17.26 19.08
CA LEU A 92 1.21 -17.77 19.52
C LEU A 92 1.17 -18.31 20.96
N GLY A 93 0.05 -18.18 21.67
CA GLY A 93 -0.06 -18.62 23.05
C GLY A 93 0.69 -17.73 24.04
N MET A 94 1.00 -16.51 23.66
CA MET A 94 1.69 -15.56 24.53
C MET A 94 0.75 -15.02 25.60
N ARG A 95 1.21 -14.98 26.84
CA ARG A 95 0.44 -14.46 27.98
C ARG A 95 1.12 -13.26 28.57
N GLY A 96 0.32 -12.40 29.19
CA GLY A 96 0.79 -11.22 29.91
C GLY A 96 0.78 -9.97 29.04
N PRO A 97 0.83 -8.78 29.66
CA PRO A 97 0.84 -7.52 28.93
C PRO A 97 2.15 -7.32 28.18
N VAL A 98 2.06 -6.66 27.02
CA VAL A 98 3.24 -6.19 26.32
C VAL A 98 3.76 -4.99 27.08
N ASP A 99 5.04 -5.02 27.47
CA ASP A 99 5.68 -3.86 28.07
C ASP A 99 6.02 -2.85 26.95
N LEU A 100 5.13 -1.92 26.75
CA LEU A 100 5.29 -0.87 25.76
C LEU A 100 6.11 0.31 26.27
N THR A 101 6.48 0.29 27.58
CA THR A 101 7.22 1.39 28.19
C THR A 101 8.73 1.26 28.01
N ASN A 102 9.21 0.08 27.67
CA ASN A 102 10.63 -0.19 27.48
C ASN A 102 11.02 -0.13 26.00
N GLY A 103 11.56 1.01 25.58
CA GLY A 103 12.02 1.19 24.21
C GLY A 103 13.11 0.22 23.76
N ARG A 104 13.93 -0.25 24.71
CA ARG A 104 14.97 -1.25 24.42
C ARG A 104 14.37 -2.61 24.09
N GLY A 105 13.31 -3.00 24.79
CA GLY A 105 12.61 -4.24 24.50
C GLY A 105 12.01 -4.23 23.11
N ARG A 106 11.46 -3.11 22.68
CA ARG A 106 10.90 -2.96 21.33
C ARG A 106 11.98 -3.09 20.26
N LEU A 107 13.13 -2.46 20.47
CA LEU A 107 14.26 -2.55 19.53
C LEU A 107 14.81 -3.98 19.46
N ALA A 108 14.96 -4.65 20.59
CA ALA A 108 15.44 -6.03 20.64
C ALA A 108 14.49 -6.98 19.90
N ALA A 109 13.17 -6.82 20.06
CA ALA A 109 12.18 -7.61 19.37
C ALA A 109 12.24 -7.39 17.86
N ALA A 110 12.35 -6.15 17.41
CA ALA A 110 12.47 -5.82 16.00
C ALA A 110 13.75 -6.42 15.39
N THR A 111 14.88 -6.37 16.11
CA THR A 111 16.14 -6.95 15.66
C THR A 111 16.04 -8.48 15.56
N ALA A 112 15.41 -9.14 16.52
CA ALA A 112 15.22 -10.58 16.50
C ALA A 112 14.35 -11.01 15.31
N MET A 113 13.29 -10.28 15.03
CA MET A 113 12.44 -10.54 13.85
C MET A 113 13.22 -10.33 12.55
N GLY A 114 14.04 -9.31 12.46
CA GLY A 114 14.89 -9.08 11.30
C GLY A 114 15.88 -10.23 11.07
N ARG A 115 16.47 -10.77 12.11
CA ARG A 115 17.36 -11.93 11.99
C ARG A 115 16.63 -13.19 11.56
N ALA A 116 15.44 -13.43 12.10
CA ALA A 116 14.63 -14.59 11.70
C ALA A 116 14.22 -14.50 10.24
N ALA A 117 13.87 -13.31 9.75
CA ALA A 117 13.51 -13.08 8.35
C ALA A 117 14.71 -13.18 7.41
N GLY A 118 15.93 -12.93 7.90
CA GLY A 118 17.15 -12.98 7.10
C GLY A 118 17.73 -14.37 6.88
N ARG A 119 17.07 -15.39 7.39
CA ARG A 119 17.44 -16.78 7.20
C ARG A 119 16.55 -17.46 6.17
#